data_32875b860f0bda99102c56c1dfdc82ae
#
_entry.id   32875b860f0bda99102c56c1dfdc82ae
#
_cell.length_a   1.000
_cell.length_b   1.000
_cell.length_c   1.000
_cell.angle_alpha   90.00
_cell.angle_beta   90.00
_cell.angle_gamma   90.00
#
_symmetry.space_group_name_H-M   'P 1'
#
loop_
_entity.id
_entity.type
_entity.pdbx_description
1 polymer ?
#
loop_
_entity_poly.entity_id
_entity_poly.type
_entity_poly.pdbx_seq_one_letter_code
_entity_poly.pdbx_strand_id
1 'polypeptide(L)'
;MLVVSYIREHKEEVIKRLSIKNFTRFELLDEVLQLDDERRAVQQENDEALAEANSLAKKIGELYKQGKADEANELKKRNTELKEKTKVLSERAEEIKTQLQNKLVEILSKEKYDIVQL
;
A
#
# COMPACT_ATOMS: atom_id res chain seq x y z
N MET A 1 4.80 7.47 -4.89
CA MET A 1 5.64 8.44 -4.14
C MET A 1 7.01 8.55 -4.78
N LEU A 2 7.33 9.72 -5.31
CA LEU A 2 8.61 9.98 -5.98
C LEU A 2 9.81 9.83 -5.03
N VAL A 3 9.68 10.29 -3.77
CA VAL A 3 10.75 10.20 -2.77
C VAL A 3 11.10 8.75 -2.45
N VAL A 4 10.10 7.87 -2.31
CA VAL A 4 10.32 6.46 -2.03
C VAL A 4 10.99 5.77 -3.22
N SER A 5 10.56 6.07 -4.43
CA SER A 5 11.19 5.54 -5.66
C SER A 5 12.64 5.95 -5.77
N TYR A 6 12.96 7.21 -5.48
CA TYR A 6 14.34 7.71 -5.47
C TYR A 6 15.20 6.96 -4.45
N ILE A 7 14.71 6.77 -3.23
CA ILE A 7 15.42 6.03 -2.18
C ILE A 7 15.68 4.59 -2.61
N ARG A 8 14.69 3.94 -3.24
CA ARG A 8 14.83 2.56 -3.72
C ARG A 8 15.92 2.41 -4.78
N GLU A 9 15.96 3.31 -5.75
CA GLU A 9 16.91 3.28 -6.86
C GLU A 9 18.33 3.70 -6.43
N HIS A 10 18.43 4.62 -5.47
CA HIS A 10 19.68 5.25 -5.06
C HIS A 10 20.00 5.01 -3.58
N LYS A 11 19.60 3.86 -3.03
CA LYS A 11 19.75 3.56 -1.60
C LYS A 11 21.17 3.77 -1.08
N GLU A 12 22.17 3.25 -1.78
CA GLU A 12 23.57 3.39 -1.38
C GLU A 12 24.04 4.83 -1.40
N GLU A 13 23.66 5.58 -2.42
CA GLU A 13 23.98 6.99 -2.55
C GLU A 13 23.34 7.82 -1.44
N VAL A 14 22.06 7.55 -1.13
CA VAL A 14 21.34 8.23 -0.04
C VAL A 14 22.02 7.94 1.31
N ILE A 15 22.38 6.70 1.59
CA ILE A 15 23.06 6.31 2.82
C ILE A 15 24.40 7.04 2.92
N LYS A 16 25.16 7.09 1.84
CA LYS A 16 26.45 7.78 1.80
C LYS A 16 26.31 9.28 2.10
N ARG A 17 25.32 9.93 1.51
CA ARG A 17 25.03 11.36 1.77
C ARG A 17 24.62 11.61 3.21
N LEU A 18 23.79 10.76 3.77
CA LEU A 18 23.34 10.86 5.16
C LEU A 18 24.48 10.58 6.14
N SER A 19 25.39 9.66 5.81
CA SER A 19 26.59 9.40 6.60
C SER A 19 27.50 10.63 6.72
N ILE A 20 27.68 11.35 5.62
CA ILE A 20 28.47 12.59 5.60
C ILE A 20 27.85 13.63 6.54
N LYS A 21 26.54 13.65 6.68
CA LYS A 21 25.80 14.54 7.57
C LYS A 21 25.62 13.99 8.99
N ASN A 22 26.35 12.95 9.36
CA ASN A 22 26.24 12.27 10.65
C ASN A 22 24.86 11.69 10.94
N PHE A 23 24.12 11.34 9.90
CA PHE A 23 22.84 10.66 10.04
C PHE A 23 23.08 9.19 10.38
N THR A 24 22.61 8.75 11.53
CA THR A 24 22.86 7.40 12.05
C THR A 24 21.66 6.45 11.97
N ARG A 25 20.49 6.94 11.53
CA ARG A 25 19.25 6.16 11.53
C ARG A 25 18.93 5.57 10.16
N PHE A 26 19.87 4.79 9.62
CA PHE A 26 19.68 4.10 8.33
C PHE A 26 18.53 3.10 8.35
N GLU A 27 18.16 2.62 9.54
CA GLU A 27 17.03 1.73 9.75
C GLU A 27 15.72 2.34 9.23
N LEU A 28 15.58 3.67 9.30
CA LEU A 28 14.38 4.35 8.76
C LEU A 28 14.24 4.16 7.26
N LEU A 29 15.37 4.13 6.52
CA LEU A 29 15.34 3.88 5.08
C LEU A 29 14.85 2.47 4.77
N ASP A 30 15.32 1.48 5.50
CA ASP A 30 14.89 0.09 5.34
C ASP A 30 13.42 -0.07 5.72
N GLU A 31 12.97 0.58 6.79
CA GLU A 31 11.56 0.58 7.19
C GLU A 31 10.65 1.19 6.13
N VAL A 32 11.07 2.29 5.51
CA VAL A 32 10.34 2.94 4.42
C VAL A 32 10.20 1.99 3.23
N LEU A 33 11.28 1.31 2.86
CA LEU A 33 11.25 0.37 1.74
C LEU A 33 10.38 -0.85 2.03
N GLN A 34 10.39 -1.37 3.26
CA GLN A 34 9.51 -2.45 3.67
C GLN A 34 8.05 -2.04 3.63
N LEU A 35 7.73 -0.84 4.12
CA LEU A 35 6.37 -0.32 4.07
C LEU A 35 5.90 -0.10 2.64
N ASP A 36 6.78 0.33 1.75
CA ASP A 36 6.44 0.49 0.33
C ASP A 36 6.15 -0.86 -0.33
N ASP A 37 6.92 -1.89 -0.01
CA ASP A 37 6.68 -3.25 -0.51
C ASP A 37 5.34 -3.78 0.00
N GLU A 38 5.03 -3.58 1.28
CA GLU A 38 3.74 -3.94 1.86
C GLU A 38 2.60 -3.17 1.19
N ARG A 39 2.77 -1.88 0.95
CA ARG A 39 1.79 -1.04 0.26
C ARG A 39 1.47 -1.60 -1.13
N ARG A 40 2.49 -1.97 -1.89
CA ARG A 40 2.32 -2.54 -3.23
C ARG A 40 1.59 -3.87 -3.19
N ALA A 41 1.93 -4.73 -2.23
CA ALA A 41 1.27 -6.03 -2.05
C ALA A 41 -0.21 -5.85 -1.70
N VAL A 42 -0.52 -4.96 -0.76
CA VAL A 42 -1.90 -4.66 -0.35
C VAL A 42 -2.68 -4.05 -1.51
N GLN A 43 -2.08 -3.14 -2.26
CA GLN A 43 -2.70 -2.52 -3.44
C GLN A 43 -3.06 -3.58 -4.48
N GLN A 44 -2.15 -4.50 -4.76
CA GLN A 44 -2.38 -5.58 -5.72
C GLN A 44 -3.51 -6.50 -5.27
N GLU A 45 -3.52 -6.92 -4.01
CA GLU A 45 -4.59 -7.75 -3.46
C GLU A 45 -5.94 -7.04 -3.53
N ASN A 46 -5.96 -5.75 -3.21
CA ASN A 46 -7.18 -4.95 -3.26
C ASN A 46 -7.72 -4.85 -4.69
N ASP A 47 -6.84 -4.59 -5.66
CA ASP A 47 -7.21 -4.50 -7.07
C ASP A 47 -7.76 -5.83 -7.58
N GLU A 48 -7.12 -6.94 -7.24
CA GLU A 48 -7.58 -8.29 -7.59
C GLU A 48 -8.95 -8.61 -6.98
N ALA A 49 -9.15 -8.27 -5.70
CA ALA A 49 -10.41 -8.49 -5.01
C ALA A 49 -11.54 -7.64 -5.61
N LEU A 50 -11.26 -6.40 -5.97
CA LEU A 50 -12.24 -5.53 -6.65
C LEU A 50 -12.61 -6.05 -8.03
N ALA A 51 -11.62 -6.52 -8.80
CA ALA A 51 -11.87 -7.11 -10.12
C ALA A 51 -12.73 -8.37 -10.00
N GLU A 52 -12.45 -9.23 -9.05
CA GLU A 52 -13.25 -10.43 -8.78
C GLU A 52 -14.68 -10.06 -8.36
N ALA A 53 -14.83 -9.09 -7.47
CA ALA A 53 -16.15 -8.61 -7.03
C ALA A 53 -16.98 -8.08 -8.20
N ASN A 54 -16.38 -7.31 -9.09
CA ASN A 54 -17.06 -6.78 -10.28
C ASN A 54 -17.47 -7.90 -11.24
N SER A 55 -16.61 -8.90 -11.44
CA SER A 55 -16.90 -10.07 -12.26
C SER A 55 -18.07 -10.88 -11.68
N LEU A 56 -18.06 -11.10 -10.37
CA LEU A 56 -19.14 -11.81 -9.67
C LEU A 56 -20.47 -11.05 -9.75
N ALA A 57 -20.44 -9.73 -9.62
CA ALA A 57 -21.65 -8.91 -9.75
C ALA A 57 -22.31 -9.09 -11.10
N LYS A 58 -21.55 -9.14 -12.19
CA LYS A 58 -22.06 -9.41 -13.53
C LYS A 58 -22.68 -10.80 -13.64
N LYS A 59 -21.99 -11.82 -13.12
CA LYS A 59 -22.47 -13.21 -13.11
C LYS A 59 -23.75 -13.35 -12.32
N ILE A 60 -23.86 -12.70 -11.17
CA ILE A 60 -25.07 -12.68 -10.34
C ILE A 60 -26.26 -12.11 -11.14
N GLY A 61 -26.04 -10.98 -11.81
CA GLY A 61 -27.08 -10.37 -12.66
C GLY A 61 -27.54 -11.30 -13.78
N GLU A 62 -26.63 -11.99 -14.46
CA GLU A 62 -26.93 -12.94 -15.51
C GLU A 62 -27.71 -14.16 -14.97
N LEU A 63 -27.31 -14.69 -13.82
CA LEU A 63 -27.98 -15.83 -13.19
C LEU A 63 -29.42 -15.49 -12.79
N TYR A 64 -29.67 -14.30 -12.29
CA TYR A 64 -31.03 -13.87 -11.99
C TYR A 64 -31.88 -13.78 -13.26
N LYS A 65 -31.32 -13.27 -14.36
CA LYS A 65 -32.02 -13.23 -15.65
C LYS A 65 -32.37 -14.62 -16.18
N GLN A 66 -31.52 -15.62 -15.87
CA GLN A 66 -31.75 -17.01 -16.27
C GLN A 66 -32.62 -17.78 -15.29
N GLY A 67 -33.09 -17.16 -14.22
CA GLY A 67 -33.88 -17.81 -13.19
C GLY A 67 -33.13 -18.72 -12.24
N LYS A 68 -31.79 -18.60 -12.19
CA LYS A 68 -30.94 -19.43 -11.32
C LYS A 68 -30.60 -18.69 -10.01
N ALA A 69 -31.62 -18.40 -9.23
CA ALA A 69 -31.51 -17.61 -8.01
C ALA A 69 -30.61 -18.28 -6.94
N ASP A 70 -30.63 -19.62 -6.85
CA ASP A 70 -29.81 -20.35 -5.86
C ASP A 70 -28.33 -20.18 -6.13
N GLU A 71 -27.90 -20.33 -7.38
CA GLU A 71 -26.52 -20.11 -7.78
C GLU A 71 -26.12 -18.65 -7.58
N ALA A 72 -27.00 -17.70 -7.90
CA ALA A 72 -26.77 -16.28 -7.68
C ALA A 72 -26.57 -15.96 -6.20
N ASN A 73 -27.32 -16.60 -5.30
CA ASN A 73 -27.18 -16.40 -3.86
C ASN A 73 -25.85 -16.90 -3.33
N GLU A 74 -25.32 -18.00 -3.86
CA GLU A 74 -23.98 -18.49 -3.50
C GLU A 74 -22.90 -17.49 -3.90
N LEU A 75 -23.01 -16.93 -5.11
CA LEU A 75 -22.06 -15.91 -5.58
C LEU A 75 -22.19 -14.61 -4.78
N LYS A 76 -23.40 -14.27 -4.32
CA LYS A 76 -23.59 -13.11 -3.43
C LYS A 76 -22.84 -13.25 -2.13
N LYS A 77 -22.82 -14.44 -1.54
CA LYS A 77 -22.03 -14.71 -0.31
C LYS A 77 -20.56 -14.43 -0.56
N ARG A 78 -20.03 -14.95 -1.66
CA ARG A 78 -18.62 -14.72 -2.04
C ARG A 78 -18.37 -13.23 -2.28
N ASN A 79 -19.27 -12.54 -2.93
CA ASN A 79 -19.16 -11.11 -3.19
C ASN A 79 -19.13 -10.30 -1.89
N THR A 80 -19.95 -10.68 -0.91
CA THR A 80 -19.96 -10.05 0.42
C THR A 80 -18.61 -10.24 1.12
N GLU A 81 -18.04 -11.46 1.08
CA GLU A 81 -16.72 -11.74 1.62
C GLU A 81 -15.64 -10.88 0.96
N LEU A 82 -15.70 -10.73 -0.36
CA LEU A 82 -14.76 -9.88 -1.10
C LEU A 82 -14.90 -8.41 -0.72
N LYS A 83 -16.10 -7.91 -0.51
CA LYS A 83 -16.33 -6.53 -0.06
C LYS A 83 -15.74 -6.28 1.32
N GLU A 84 -15.90 -7.23 2.23
CA GLU A 84 -15.28 -7.15 3.56
C GLU A 84 -13.74 -7.16 3.45
N LYS A 85 -13.21 -8.02 2.60
CA LYS A 85 -11.77 -8.11 2.33
C LYS A 85 -11.24 -6.78 1.78
N THR A 86 -11.92 -6.18 0.79
CA THR A 86 -11.50 -4.90 0.22
C THR A 86 -11.55 -3.78 1.25
N LYS A 87 -12.52 -3.79 2.14
CA LYS A 87 -12.61 -2.82 3.23
C LYS A 87 -11.40 -2.91 4.15
N VAL A 88 -11.05 -4.12 4.60
CA VAL A 88 -9.89 -4.36 5.46
C VAL A 88 -8.60 -3.96 4.76
N LEU A 89 -8.44 -4.32 3.49
CA LEU A 89 -7.26 -3.96 2.69
C LEU A 89 -7.15 -2.45 2.49
N SER A 90 -8.26 -1.76 2.28
CA SER A 90 -8.28 -0.30 2.15
C SER A 90 -7.87 0.39 3.44
N GLU A 91 -8.35 -0.09 4.58
CA GLU A 91 -7.95 0.41 5.89
C GLU A 91 -6.45 0.20 6.13
N ARG A 92 -5.94 -0.99 5.78
CA ARG A 92 -4.50 -1.29 5.89
C ARG A 92 -3.67 -0.40 4.97
N ALA A 93 -4.13 -0.14 3.75
CA ALA A 93 -3.45 0.75 2.81
C ALA A 93 -3.34 2.17 3.37
N GLU A 94 -4.40 2.68 4.01
CA GLU A 94 -4.37 4.01 4.65
C GLU A 94 -3.41 4.05 5.84
N GLU A 95 -3.37 3.01 6.67
CA GLU A 95 -2.40 2.91 7.76
C GLU A 95 -0.97 2.94 7.25
N ILE A 96 -0.66 2.15 6.22
CA ILE A 96 0.67 2.09 5.63
C ILE A 96 1.04 3.45 5.05
N LYS A 97 0.14 4.11 4.35
CA LYS A 97 0.34 5.44 3.78
C LYS A 97 0.70 6.45 4.86
N THR A 98 -0.03 6.44 5.98
CA THR A 98 0.23 7.33 7.12
C THR A 98 1.60 7.04 7.72
N GLN A 99 1.95 5.79 7.93
CA GLN A 99 3.25 5.38 8.46
C GLN A 99 4.39 5.80 7.54
N LEU A 100 4.23 5.63 6.21
CA LEU A 100 5.21 6.08 5.22
C LEU A 100 5.43 7.58 5.28
N GLN A 101 4.35 8.36 5.33
CA GLN A 101 4.43 9.83 5.39
C GLN A 101 5.15 10.27 6.66
N ASN A 102 4.84 9.68 7.80
CA ASN A 102 5.47 10.01 9.07
C ASN A 102 6.97 9.71 9.06
N LYS A 103 7.37 8.56 8.50
CA LYS A 103 8.79 8.19 8.41
C LYS A 103 9.56 9.07 7.43
N LEU A 104 8.95 9.42 6.28
CA LEU A 104 9.56 10.32 5.32
C LEU A 104 9.76 11.72 5.91
N VAL A 105 8.77 12.22 6.65
CA VAL A 105 8.89 13.51 7.34
C VAL A 105 10.02 13.47 8.36
N GLU A 106 10.16 12.39 9.11
CA GLU A 106 11.24 12.23 10.08
C GLU A 106 12.62 12.27 9.41
N ILE A 107 12.79 11.56 8.30
CA ILE A 107 14.05 11.56 7.53
C ILE A 107 14.35 12.96 6.99
N LEU A 108 13.39 13.60 6.35
CA LEU A 108 13.55 14.92 5.76
C LEU A 108 13.80 16.00 6.81
N SER A 109 13.14 15.92 7.96
CA SER A 109 13.35 16.85 9.07
C SER A 109 14.77 16.76 9.61
N LYS A 110 15.31 15.56 9.75
CA LYS A 110 16.70 15.37 10.17
C LYS A 110 17.69 15.92 9.17
N GLU A 111 17.52 15.65 7.89
CA GLU A 111 18.37 16.19 6.85
C GLU A 111 18.34 17.72 6.84
N LYS A 112 17.16 18.30 6.95
CA LYS A 112 16.97 19.76 6.99
C LYS A 112 17.62 20.37 8.23
N TYR A 113 17.50 19.72 9.38
CA TYR A 113 18.13 20.15 10.63
C TYR A 113 19.64 20.16 10.52
N ASP A 114 20.23 19.12 9.95
CA ASP A 114 21.67 19.03 9.74
C ASP A 114 22.19 20.14 8.82
N ILE A 115 21.45 20.50 7.79
CA ILE A 115 21.78 21.63 6.90
C ILE A 115 21.77 22.95 7.65
N VAL A 116 20.77 23.17 8.50
CA VAL A 116 20.64 24.42 9.27
C VAL A 116 21.76 24.57 10.30
N GLN A 117 22.29 23.47 10.80
CA GLN A 117 23.37 23.49 11.80
C GLN A 117 24.77 23.70 11.21
N LEU A 118 24.90 23.60 9.92
CA LEU A 118 26.15 23.90 9.24
C LEU A 118 26.39 25.39 9.14
#